data_761bd588857414a0f6b9d68536a1a036
#
_entry.id   761bd588857414a0f6b9d68536a1a036
#
_cell.length_a   1.000
_cell.length_b   1.000
_cell.length_c   1.000
_cell.angle_alpha   90.00
_cell.angle_beta   90.00
_cell.angle_gamma   90.00
#
_symmetry.space_group_name_H-M   'P 1'
#
loop_
_entity.id
_entity.type
_entity.pdbx_description
1 polymer ?
#
loop_
_entity_poly.entity_id
_entity_poly.type
_entity_poly.pdbx_seq_one_letter_code
_entity_poly.pdbx_strand_id
1 'polypeptide(L)'
;MKNIFKLGLFAFMSILLMTACDPQESSDYALGDMPTADQLNFDATPTAAKANVIDFKNTSSVKGVATWDLGNGSTAKGETAQGIYAFKGEYTVVMTLYTSGGSISITKKIVVENDDMSLLDTPMYNALTGGAANVNGKTWVFDQYHDGHFGVGPVTDTAPSWWSCPAEGKTESSMYTQEFTFTQVGVKFDWKNNGYVYSNENGRLALAGMGYTNSVVPGAGDFDIAYAPKPSYTFALNEAAKTITLSDGAFFGHYAGTSTYEIISLTEDEMYIKCASTVENGNGWWYRFIPKEKNIKPVVIIPLKAIALNEDFESATPKVTFAYEDMGSLVDPYYSNPAPLGVNTSGKVFLYEKSDKFYSNIFFTASGYKFDLTEQNKVSIKVFLPSYNDYTTDFPVAGDWITNAKLKRQVAVKLQDSSKGGNAWQTQTEIVKADLATDKWIELTFDFSTVSNRQDYDKIVIQFGAEGHAAPGIFFLDNFSFNK
;
A
#
# COMPACT_ATOMS: atom_id res chain seq x y z
N MET A 1 -11.44 -69.79 49.05
CA MET A 1 -10.34 -69.99 48.12
C MET A 1 -10.26 -69.02 46.93
N LYS A 2 -11.38 -68.42 46.43
CA LYS A 2 -11.32 -67.49 45.29
C LYS A 2 -10.66 -66.13 45.60
N ASN A 3 -10.64 -65.68 46.86
CA ASN A 3 -10.10 -64.37 47.22
C ASN A 3 -8.59 -64.35 47.49
N ILE A 4 -8.02 -65.50 47.88
CA ILE A 4 -6.59 -65.63 48.12
C ILE A 4 -5.81 -65.71 46.79
N PHE A 5 -6.42 -66.27 45.74
CA PHE A 5 -5.83 -66.30 44.39
C PHE A 5 -5.78 -64.95 43.73
N LYS A 6 -6.76 -64.05 43.96
CA LYS A 6 -6.75 -62.71 43.47
C LYS A 6 -5.72 -61.80 44.14
N LEU A 7 -5.50 -62.00 45.44
CA LEU A 7 -4.50 -61.22 46.17
C LEU A 7 -3.08 -61.65 45.81
N GLY A 8 -2.84 -62.99 45.59
CA GLY A 8 -1.55 -63.49 45.12
C GLY A 8 -1.18 -63.06 43.72
N LEU A 9 -2.18 -62.98 42.81
CA LEU A 9 -1.97 -62.49 41.43
C LEU A 9 -1.69 -60.96 41.37
N PHE A 10 -2.30 -60.18 42.29
CA PHE A 10 -2.03 -58.71 42.35
C PHE A 10 -0.65 -58.46 43.04
N ALA A 11 -0.23 -59.25 44.02
CA ALA A 11 1.09 -59.13 44.60
C ALA A 11 2.21 -59.56 43.64
N PHE A 12 1.97 -60.57 42.79
CA PHE A 12 2.93 -61.04 41.81
C PHE A 12 3.05 -60.00 40.59
N MET A 13 1.95 -59.36 40.22
CA MET A 13 1.94 -58.33 39.19
C MET A 13 2.58 -57.03 39.71
N SER A 14 2.51 -56.72 41.00
CA SER A 14 3.18 -55.58 41.63
C SER A 14 4.70 -55.76 41.73
N ILE A 15 5.18 -56.96 41.91
CA ILE A 15 6.63 -57.29 41.98
C ILE A 15 7.25 -57.23 40.54
N LEU A 16 6.51 -57.62 39.50
CA LEU A 16 6.97 -57.52 38.13
C LEU A 16 7.05 -56.05 37.56
N LEU A 17 6.34 -55.12 38.20
CA LEU A 17 6.40 -53.70 37.85
C LEU A 17 7.56 -52.96 38.50
N MET A 18 8.20 -53.56 39.54
CA MET A 18 9.34 -52.96 40.24
C MET A 18 10.70 -53.26 39.58
N THR A 19 10.74 -54.21 38.64
CA THR A 19 12.00 -54.57 37.96
C THR A 19 12.15 -53.89 36.58
N ALA A 20 11.18 -53.03 36.20
CA ALA A 20 11.20 -52.36 34.89
C ALA A 20 11.79 -50.92 34.93
N CYS A 21 12.31 -50.46 36.04
CA CYS A 21 13.04 -49.20 36.19
C CYS A 21 14.39 -49.46 36.90
N ASP A 22 15.21 -50.31 36.30
CA ASP A 22 16.64 -50.18 36.53
C ASP A 22 17.12 -49.07 35.59
N PRO A 23 17.60 -47.92 36.09
CA PRO A 23 18.24 -46.97 35.23
C PRO A 23 19.43 -47.70 34.61
N GLN A 24 19.46 -47.89 33.29
CA GLN A 24 20.68 -48.26 32.61
C GLN A 24 21.71 -47.18 32.92
N GLU A 25 22.41 -47.30 34.02
CA GLU A 25 23.68 -46.63 34.21
C GLU A 25 24.62 -47.21 33.15
N SER A 26 24.63 -46.63 31.97
CA SER A 26 25.71 -46.88 31.04
C SER A 26 26.95 -46.25 31.63
N SER A 27 27.69 -47.03 32.38
CA SER A 27 28.97 -46.68 32.97
C SER A 27 30.07 -46.34 31.92
N ASP A 28 29.70 -46.26 30.63
CA ASP A 28 30.64 -46.06 29.54
C ASP A 28 30.59 -44.64 28.91
N TYR A 29 29.77 -43.73 29.44
CA TYR A 29 29.79 -42.29 29.06
C TYR A 29 30.58 -41.47 30.08
N ALA A 30 31.86 -41.73 30.20
CA ALA A 30 32.75 -40.77 30.82
C ALA A 30 32.83 -39.54 29.91
N LEU A 31 32.45 -38.36 30.44
CA LEU A 31 32.79 -37.11 29.81
C LEU A 31 34.31 -37.10 29.64
N GLY A 32 34.78 -36.72 28.44
CA GLY A 32 36.21 -36.52 28.23
C GLY A 32 36.75 -35.40 29.11
N ASP A 33 38.03 -35.26 29.15
CA ASP A 33 38.67 -34.16 29.87
C ASP A 33 38.26 -32.82 29.24
N MET A 34 38.03 -31.81 30.11
CA MET A 34 37.73 -30.48 29.67
C MET A 34 38.93 -29.89 28.91
N PRO A 35 38.76 -29.40 27.69
CA PRO A 35 39.88 -28.82 26.94
C PRO A 35 40.43 -27.57 27.63
N THR A 36 41.74 -27.35 27.51
CA THR A 36 42.46 -26.20 28.08
C THR A 36 42.89 -25.22 26.98
N ALA A 37 43.12 -23.95 27.34
CA ALA A 37 43.42 -22.89 26.40
C ALA A 37 44.69 -23.13 25.57
N ASP A 38 45.69 -23.79 26.16
CA ASP A 38 46.97 -24.14 25.48
C ASP A 38 46.80 -25.26 24.44
N GLN A 39 45.70 -25.99 24.46
CA GLN A 39 45.39 -27.00 23.45
C GLN A 39 44.68 -26.44 22.24
N LEU A 40 44.17 -25.17 22.29
CA LEU A 40 43.47 -24.53 21.19
C LEU A 40 44.43 -23.70 20.37
N ASN A 41 44.29 -23.81 19.06
CA ASN A 41 44.95 -22.92 18.11
C ASN A 41 44.24 -22.95 16.75
N PHE A 42 44.43 -21.90 15.98
CA PHE A 42 44.03 -21.88 14.57
C PHE A 42 44.98 -21.01 13.76
N ASP A 43 45.09 -21.31 12.48
CA ASP A 43 45.79 -20.52 11.51
C ASP A 43 44.83 -19.64 10.73
N ALA A 44 45.32 -18.45 10.33
CA ALA A 44 44.64 -17.50 9.48
C ALA A 44 45.59 -17.09 8.32
N THR A 45 45.23 -17.47 7.10
CA THR A 45 46.14 -17.28 5.95
C THR A 45 45.34 -16.62 4.80
N PRO A 46 45.81 -15.44 4.31
CA PRO A 46 45.22 -14.85 3.09
C PRO A 46 45.31 -15.81 1.90
N THR A 47 44.27 -15.85 1.08
CA THR A 47 44.25 -16.66 -0.13
C THR A 47 45.25 -16.08 -1.17
N ALA A 48 45.82 -16.93 -2.04
CA ALA A 48 46.73 -16.50 -3.08
C ALA A 48 46.04 -15.56 -4.12
N ALA A 49 44.73 -15.69 -4.29
CA ALA A 49 43.95 -14.91 -5.25
C ALA A 49 43.60 -13.51 -4.72
N LYS A 50 43.29 -13.42 -3.41
CA LYS A 50 42.80 -12.16 -2.78
C LYS A 50 43.29 -12.05 -1.33
N ALA A 51 44.04 -11.01 -1.03
CA ALA A 51 44.60 -10.77 0.31
C ALA A 51 43.53 -10.58 1.38
N ASN A 52 42.37 -10.08 1.00
CA ASN A 52 41.21 -9.83 1.89
C ASN A 52 40.26 -11.01 2.05
N VAL A 53 40.58 -12.14 1.43
CA VAL A 53 39.88 -13.42 1.66
C VAL A 53 40.82 -14.31 2.46
N ILE A 54 40.42 -14.62 3.71
CA ILE A 54 41.30 -15.31 4.67
C ILE A 54 40.73 -16.69 4.96
N ASP A 55 41.55 -17.70 4.74
CA ASP A 55 41.30 -19.07 5.12
C ASP A 55 41.68 -19.30 6.59
N PHE A 56 40.77 -19.83 7.38
CA PHE A 56 40.99 -20.23 8.76
C PHE A 56 41.03 -21.76 8.84
N LYS A 57 41.93 -22.28 9.65
CA LYS A 57 42.09 -23.72 9.88
C LYS A 57 42.27 -23.99 11.35
N ASN A 58 41.45 -24.84 11.93
CA ASN A 58 41.66 -25.37 13.29
C ASN A 58 42.94 -26.20 13.33
N THR A 59 43.86 -25.81 14.19
CA THR A 59 45.14 -26.49 14.45
C THR A 59 45.29 -26.91 15.92
N SER A 60 44.13 -27.02 16.63
CA SER A 60 44.10 -27.46 18.03
C SER A 60 44.60 -28.88 18.16
N SER A 61 45.26 -29.21 19.31
CA SER A 61 45.79 -30.54 19.62
C SER A 61 44.69 -31.52 20.04
N VAL A 62 43.52 -31.02 20.40
CA VAL A 62 42.37 -31.83 20.78
C VAL A 62 41.33 -31.85 19.67
N LYS A 63 40.60 -33.00 19.54
CA LYS A 63 39.55 -33.16 18.56
C LYS A 63 38.20 -32.67 19.09
N GLY A 64 37.43 -32.00 18.23
CA GLY A 64 36.11 -31.50 18.55
C GLY A 64 35.41 -30.92 17.35
N VAL A 65 34.28 -30.26 17.54
CA VAL A 65 33.55 -29.52 16.50
C VAL A 65 33.84 -28.05 16.69
N ALA A 66 34.53 -27.45 15.72
CA ALA A 66 34.81 -26.01 15.74
C ALA A 66 33.62 -25.21 15.20
N THR A 67 33.34 -24.10 15.87
CA THR A 67 32.47 -23.02 15.37
C THR A 67 33.27 -21.72 15.38
N TRP A 68 32.93 -20.83 14.44
CA TRP A 68 33.70 -19.60 14.18
C TRP A 68 32.77 -18.39 14.20
N ASP A 69 33.21 -17.35 14.88
CA ASP A 69 32.81 -15.97 14.65
C ASP A 69 33.99 -15.30 13.96
N LEU A 70 33.79 -14.84 12.72
CA LEU A 70 34.86 -14.32 11.89
C LEU A 70 35.12 -12.82 12.12
N GLY A 71 34.40 -12.18 13.05
CA GLY A 71 34.56 -10.78 13.41
C GLY A 71 34.06 -9.78 12.36
N ASN A 72 33.55 -10.26 11.23
CA ASN A 72 32.95 -9.47 10.15
C ASN A 72 31.42 -9.64 10.07
N GLY A 73 30.80 -10.19 11.11
CA GLY A 73 29.39 -10.54 11.18
C GLY A 73 29.03 -11.91 10.58
N SER A 74 30.02 -12.65 10.03
CA SER A 74 29.83 -14.00 9.52
C SER A 74 30.25 -15.04 10.54
N THR A 75 29.58 -16.20 10.50
CA THR A 75 29.90 -17.37 11.32
C THR A 75 30.11 -18.60 10.43
N ALA A 76 30.86 -19.57 10.92
CA ALA A 76 31.09 -20.84 10.23
C ALA A 76 31.13 -22.00 11.22
N LYS A 77 31.11 -23.24 10.69
CA LYS A 77 31.23 -24.49 11.47
C LYS A 77 32.11 -25.47 10.69
N GLY A 78 33.00 -26.14 11.41
CA GLY A 78 33.90 -27.17 10.86
C GLY A 78 35.36 -26.85 11.10
N GLU A 79 36.25 -27.75 10.63
CA GLU A 79 37.71 -27.65 10.81
C GLU A 79 38.33 -26.48 10.02
N THR A 80 37.62 -25.99 8.99
CA THR A 80 38.04 -24.84 8.21
C THR A 80 36.91 -23.85 8.09
N ALA A 81 37.26 -22.57 7.93
CA ALA A 81 36.35 -21.49 7.63
C ALA A 81 37.03 -20.52 6.65
N GLN A 82 36.25 -19.72 5.94
CA GLN A 82 36.76 -18.65 5.09
C GLN A 82 36.03 -17.34 5.45
N GLY A 83 36.81 -16.28 5.70
CA GLY A 83 36.32 -14.93 5.95
C GLY A 83 36.61 -14.01 4.77
N ILE A 84 35.62 -13.19 4.41
CA ILE A 84 35.69 -12.18 3.35
C ILE A 84 35.67 -10.80 4.00
N TYR A 85 36.71 -9.97 3.79
CA TYR A 85 36.87 -8.69 4.46
C TYR A 85 37.05 -7.59 3.41
N ALA A 86 35.95 -6.99 2.97
CA ALA A 86 36.03 -5.94 1.93
C ALA A 86 36.74 -4.67 2.39
N PHE A 87 36.77 -4.41 3.69
CA PHE A 87 37.34 -3.18 4.27
C PHE A 87 38.59 -3.47 5.07
N LYS A 88 39.54 -2.52 5.01
CA LYS A 88 40.69 -2.52 5.92
C LYS A 88 40.23 -2.37 7.36
N GLY A 89 40.93 -3.03 8.25
CA GLY A 89 40.65 -2.94 9.68
C GLY A 89 41.23 -4.08 10.48
N GLU A 90 41.06 -4.01 11.78
CA GLU A 90 41.37 -5.09 12.71
C GLU A 90 40.07 -5.86 13.03
N TYR A 91 40.07 -7.14 12.79
CA TYR A 91 38.94 -8.01 13.04
C TYR A 91 39.29 -9.03 14.13
N THR A 92 38.32 -9.24 15.04
CA THR A 92 38.46 -10.18 16.15
C THR A 92 37.78 -11.49 15.77
N VAL A 93 38.55 -12.53 15.52
CA VAL A 93 38.07 -13.87 15.17
C VAL A 93 38.06 -14.74 16.41
N VAL A 94 36.89 -15.38 16.66
CA VAL A 94 36.71 -16.32 17.78
C VAL A 94 36.41 -17.72 17.24
N MET A 95 37.22 -18.70 17.62
CA MET A 95 36.94 -20.10 17.38
C MET A 95 36.54 -20.75 18.70
N THR A 96 35.38 -21.39 18.73
CA THR A 96 34.89 -22.21 19.88
C THR A 96 34.95 -23.69 19.48
N LEU A 97 35.69 -24.48 20.27
CA LEU A 97 35.81 -25.89 20.04
C LEU A 97 34.92 -26.64 21.07
N TYR A 98 34.04 -27.48 20.59
CA TYR A 98 33.15 -28.36 21.40
C TYR A 98 33.71 -29.77 21.38
N THR A 99 34.01 -30.28 22.55
CA THR A 99 34.56 -31.63 22.77
C THR A 99 33.59 -32.45 23.64
N SER A 100 33.87 -33.73 23.88
CA SER A 100 33.12 -34.56 24.83
C SER A 100 33.26 -34.10 26.27
N GLY A 101 34.30 -33.31 26.58
CA GLY A 101 34.57 -32.81 27.94
C GLY A 101 34.05 -31.40 28.21
N GLY A 102 33.54 -30.69 27.16
CA GLY A 102 33.06 -29.31 27.28
C GLY A 102 33.45 -28.45 26.09
N SER A 103 33.29 -27.14 26.23
CA SER A 103 33.68 -26.18 25.18
C SER A 103 34.62 -25.12 25.71
N ILE A 104 35.50 -24.65 24.83
CA ILE A 104 36.44 -23.57 25.12
C ILE A 104 36.62 -22.73 23.84
N SER A 105 36.94 -21.46 24.01
CA SER A 105 37.15 -20.49 22.87
C SER A 105 38.55 -19.95 22.88
N ILE A 106 39.06 -19.69 21.69
CA ILE A 106 40.27 -18.90 21.45
C ILE A 106 39.97 -17.72 20.57
N THR A 107 40.60 -16.59 20.84
CA THR A 107 40.41 -15.35 20.10
C THR A 107 41.73 -14.91 19.46
N LYS A 108 41.73 -14.57 18.18
CA LYS A 108 42.83 -13.92 17.49
C LYS A 108 42.38 -12.69 16.75
N LYS A 109 43.25 -11.68 16.68
CA LYS A 109 43.05 -10.51 15.84
C LYS A 109 43.78 -10.71 14.51
N ILE A 110 43.06 -10.38 13.43
CA ILE A 110 43.62 -10.32 12.08
C ILE A 110 43.61 -8.87 11.59
N VAL A 111 44.55 -8.49 10.79
CA VAL A 111 44.65 -7.15 10.19
C VAL A 111 44.50 -7.26 8.69
N VAL A 112 43.53 -6.52 8.16
CA VAL A 112 43.31 -6.32 6.73
C VAL A 112 43.85 -4.94 6.36
N GLU A 113 44.89 -4.89 5.53
CA GLU A 113 45.67 -3.67 5.27
C GLU A 113 44.97 -2.70 4.30
N ASN A 114 44.19 -3.21 3.33
CA ASN A 114 43.61 -2.40 2.26
C ASN A 114 42.16 -2.75 2.05
N ASP A 115 41.36 -1.79 1.55
CA ASP A 115 40.01 -2.04 1.06
C ASP A 115 40.05 -2.82 -0.26
N ASP A 116 39.16 -3.82 -0.43
CA ASP A 116 38.91 -4.50 -1.72
C ASP A 116 37.42 -4.46 -2.06
N MET A 117 36.99 -3.39 -2.72
CA MET A 117 35.57 -3.18 -3.13
C MET A 117 35.06 -4.22 -4.13
N SER A 118 35.99 -4.96 -4.79
CA SER A 118 35.56 -6.06 -5.69
C SER A 118 34.96 -7.23 -4.94
N LEU A 119 35.11 -7.31 -3.63
CA LEU A 119 34.45 -8.29 -2.77
C LEU A 119 33.00 -7.96 -2.46
N LEU A 120 32.54 -6.74 -2.78
CA LEU A 120 31.15 -6.31 -2.71
C LEU A 120 30.42 -6.47 -4.05
N ASP A 121 31.08 -6.99 -5.09
CA ASP A 121 30.42 -7.29 -6.37
C ASP A 121 29.59 -8.57 -6.25
N THR A 122 28.51 -8.48 -5.49
CA THR A 122 27.56 -9.56 -5.25
C THR A 122 26.17 -9.16 -5.77
N PRO A 123 25.29 -10.12 -6.08
CA PRO A 123 23.93 -9.81 -6.54
C PRO A 123 23.17 -8.86 -5.58
N MET A 124 23.35 -9.03 -4.27
CA MET A 124 22.65 -8.22 -3.27
C MET A 124 23.16 -6.78 -3.21
N TYR A 125 24.48 -6.58 -3.19
CA TYR A 125 25.07 -5.25 -3.27
C TYR A 125 24.71 -4.55 -4.58
N ASN A 126 24.76 -5.27 -5.70
CA ASN A 126 24.44 -4.73 -7.02
C ASN A 126 22.96 -4.35 -7.12
N ALA A 127 22.05 -5.17 -6.59
CA ALA A 127 20.62 -4.84 -6.52
C ALA A 127 20.38 -3.56 -5.72
N LEU A 128 21.02 -3.42 -4.56
CA LEU A 128 20.84 -2.28 -3.66
C LEU A 128 21.41 -0.97 -4.24
N THR A 129 22.60 -1.04 -4.85
CA THR A 129 23.41 0.16 -5.19
C THR A 129 23.46 0.48 -6.68
N GLY A 130 23.07 -0.47 -7.54
CA GLY A 130 23.29 -0.42 -8.99
C GLY A 130 24.70 -0.80 -9.41
N GLY A 131 25.51 -1.36 -8.48
CA GLY A 131 26.88 -1.83 -8.72
C GLY A 131 27.95 -0.75 -8.61
N ALA A 132 29.21 -1.18 -8.58
CA ALA A 132 30.38 -0.29 -8.38
C ALA A 132 30.55 0.75 -9.50
N ALA A 133 30.09 0.46 -10.71
CA ALA A 133 30.16 1.41 -11.84
C ALA A 133 29.14 2.56 -11.70
N ASN A 134 28.12 2.40 -10.88
CA ASN A 134 27.14 3.45 -10.60
C ASN A 134 27.68 4.41 -9.52
N VAL A 135 28.51 5.34 -9.92
CA VAL A 135 29.19 6.29 -9.00
C VAL A 135 28.22 7.23 -8.27
N ASN A 136 27.02 7.43 -8.79
CA ASN A 136 25.97 8.26 -8.18
C ASN A 136 25.10 7.48 -7.21
N GLY A 137 25.26 6.15 -7.16
CA GLY A 137 24.41 5.26 -6.38
C GLY A 137 23.00 5.09 -6.94
N LYS A 138 22.21 4.27 -6.29
CA LYS A 138 20.82 3.99 -6.62
C LYS A 138 19.90 4.57 -5.56
N THR A 139 18.94 5.36 -5.99
CA THR A 139 18.00 6.03 -5.11
C THR A 139 16.71 5.23 -5.01
N TRP A 140 16.31 4.92 -3.78
CA TRP A 140 15.10 4.24 -3.42
C TRP A 140 14.11 5.21 -2.78
N VAL A 141 12.82 5.04 -3.08
CA VAL A 141 11.70 5.78 -2.49
C VAL A 141 10.60 4.81 -2.10
N PHE A 142 9.70 5.21 -1.20
CA PHE A 142 8.51 4.40 -0.91
C PHE A 142 7.74 4.10 -2.20
N ASP A 143 7.24 2.87 -2.35
CA ASP A 143 6.40 2.44 -3.46
C ASP A 143 4.99 3.03 -3.33
N GLN A 144 4.91 4.34 -3.48
CA GLN A 144 3.76 5.19 -3.15
C GLN A 144 2.47 4.75 -3.85
N TYR A 145 2.58 4.25 -5.08
CA TYR A 145 1.42 4.03 -5.95
C TYR A 145 0.89 2.60 -5.93
N HIS A 146 1.44 1.72 -5.09
CA HIS A 146 0.97 0.35 -4.93
C HIS A 146 0.58 0.06 -3.48
N ASP A 147 -0.44 -0.80 -3.31
CA ASP A 147 -0.90 -1.23 -1.99
C ASP A 147 0.20 -2.00 -1.25
N GLY A 148 0.26 -1.85 0.08
CA GLY A 148 1.13 -2.63 0.94
C GLY A 148 2.59 -2.14 1.01
N HIS A 149 2.86 -0.91 0.59
CA HIS A 149 4.21 -0.34 0.65
C HIS A 149 4.65 0.07 2.06
N PHE A 150 3.74 0.12 3.01
CA PHE A 150 3.98 0.36 4.43
C PHE A 150 2.94 -0.39 5.26
N GLY A 151 3.33 -0.92 6.41
CA GLY A 151 2.38 -1.64 7.24
C GLY A 151 2.93 -2.06 8.59
N VAL A 152 2.03 -2.49 9.48
CA VAL A 152 2.32 -2.88 10.86
C VAL A 152 1.60 -4.18 11.23
N GLY A 153 2.24 -4.97 12.07
CA GLY A 153 1.70 -6.21 12.64
C GLY A 153 2.59 -6.72 13.76
N PRO A 154 2.30 -7.89 14.35
CA PRO A 154 3.19 -8.54 15.29
C PRO A 154 4.56 -8.79 14.66
N VAL A 155 5.64 -8.55 15.42
CA VAL A 155 7.01 -8.74 14.90
C VAL A 155 7.30 -10.19 14.46
N THR A 156 6.53 -11.16 14.94
CA THR A 156 6.63 -12.58 14.56
C THR A 156 5.98 -12.90 13.20
N ASP A 157 5.16 -12.00 12.67
CA ASP A 157 4.45 -12.24 11.41
C ASP A 157 5.39 -12.07 10.21
N THR A 158 5.04 -12.74 9.13
CA THR A 158 5.79 -12.66 7.85
C THR A 158 5.33 -11.50 6.96
N ALA A 159 4.18 -10.88 7.28
CA ALA A 159 3.60 -9.76 6.56
C ALA A 159 2.80 -8.87 7.54
N PRO A 160 2.51 -7.61 7.22
CA PRO A 160 1.72 -6.73 8.08
C PRO A 160 0.28 -7.25 8.19
N SER A 161 -0.14 -7.70 9.38
CA SER A 161 -1.46 -8.31 9.60
C SER A 161 -2.46 -7.37 10.29
N TRP A 162 -2.01 -6.29 10.93
CA TRP A 162 -2.91 -5.35 11.58
C TRP A 162 -3.37 -4.25 10.64
N TRP A 163 -2.46 -3.70 9.86
CA TRP A 163 -2.76 -2.66 8.88
C TRP A 163 -1.72 -2.64 7.76
N SER A 164 -2.20 -2.39 6.56
CA SER A 164 -1.41 -2.25 5.34
C SER A 164 -1.85 -0.99 4.60
N CYS A 165 -0.89 -0.17 4.22
CA CYS A 165 -1.13 1.13 3.59
C CYS A 165 -1.67 0.93 2.16
N PRO A 166 -2.83 1.49 1.81
CA PRO A 166 -3.27 1.52 0.42
C PRO A 166 -2.39 2.46 -0.41
N ALA A 167 -2.45 2.31 -1.73
CA ALA A 167 -1.78 3.23 -2.66
C ALA A 167 -2.12 4.68 -2.31
N GLU A 168 -1.11 5.55 -2.31
CA GLU A 168 -1.22 6.96 -1.94
C GLU A 168 -1.76 7.22 -0.51
N GLY A 169 -1.89 6.20 0.35
CA GLY A 169 -2.53 6.30 1.67
C GLY A 169 -1.81 7.19 2.69
N LYS A 170 -0.59 7.64 2.40
CA LYS A 170 0.19 8.61 3.19
C LYS A 170 0.53 9.88 2.40
N THR A 171 -0.26 10.20 1.37
CA THR A 171 -0.20 11.50 0.69
C THR A 171 -0.40 12.61 1.73
N GLU A 172 0.27 13.74 1.54
CA GLU A 172 0.31 14.88 2.48
C GLU A 172 1.10 14.62 3.77
N SER A 173 1.90 13.54 3.84
CA SER A 173 2.89 13.33 4.91
C SER A 173 4.31 13.38 4.37
N SER A 174 5.29 13.51 5.29
CA SER A 174 6.71 13.48 4.93
C SER A 174 7.19 12.11 4.42
N MET A 175 6.41 11.05 4.56
CA MET A 175 6.79 9.70 4.15
C MET A 175 7.20 9.63 2.69
N TYR A 176 6.42 10.24 1.79
CA TYR A 176 6.69 10.18 0.34
C TYR A 176 7.72 11.22 -0.15
N THR A 177 8.27 12.02 0.75
CA THR A 177 9.35 12.97 0.44
C THR A 177 10.75 12.41 0.72
N GLN A 178 10.82 11.18 1.23
CA GLN A 178 12.07 10.52 1.61
C GLN A 178 12.77 9.94 0.38
N GLU A 179 14.07 10.19 0.25
CA GLU A 179 14.94 9.60 -0.77
C GLU A 179 16.16 8.97 -0.11
N PHE A 180 16.44 7.73 -0.46
CA PHE A 180 17.51 6.90 0.12
C PHE A 180 18.44 6.44 -0.98
N THR A 181 19.66 7.02 -1.03
CA THR A 181 20.64 6.69 -2.07
C THR A 181 21.75 5.83 -1.50
N PHE A 182 21.96 4.66 -2.08
CA PHE A 182 23.03 3.73 -1.73
C PHE A 182 24.10 3.72 -2.81
N THR A 183 25.34 3.99 -2.40
CA THR A 183 26.51 3.95 -3.28
C THR A 183 27.46 2.87 -2.80
N GLN A 184 27.84 1.94 -3.69
CA GLN A 184 28.69 0.80 -3.33
C GLN A 184 30.10 1.23 -2.92
N VAL A 185 30.71 2.16 -3.66
CA VAL A 185 32.04 2.67 -3.35
C VAL A 185 31.98 3.51 -2.07
N GLY A 186 32.64 3.03 -1.02
CA GLY A 186 32.64 3.62 0.30
C GLY A 186 31.38 3.30 1.13
N VAL A 187 30.53 2.37 0.66
CA VAL A 187 29.27 1.94 1.32
C VAL A 187 28.46 3.10 1.87
N LYS A 188 28.30 4.14 1.02
CA LYS A 188 27.65 5.39 1.41
C LYS A 188 26.13 5.26 1.38
N PHE A 189 25.50 5.90 2.34
CA PHE A 189 24.07 6.08 2.42
C PHE A 189 23.74 7.56 2.54
N ASP A 190 23.16 8.13 1.52
CA ASP A 190 22.71 9.51 1.49
C ASP A 190 21.18 9.53 1.65
N TRP A 191 20.70 10.27 2.65
CA TRP A 191 19.30 10.40 2.96
C TRP A 191 18.84 11.85 2.77
N LYS A 192 17.85 12.04 1.90
CA LYS A 192 17.19 13.32 1.68
C LYS A 192 15.76 13.26 2.13
N ASN A 193 15.29 14.34 2.75
CA ASN A 193 13.92 14.58 3.10
C ASN A 193 13.56 16.05 2.90
N ASN A 194 12.32 16.43 3.13
CA ASN A 194 11.84 17.83 3.11
C ASN A 194 11.95 18.53 4.48
N GLY A 195 12.82 18.06 5.37
CA GLY A 195 13.00 18.58 6.74
C GLY A 195 12.15 17.85 7.78
N TYR A 196 11.42 16.79 7.40
CA TYR A 196 10.57 16.02 8.28
C TYR A 196 10.76 14.53 8.09
N VAL A 197 10.43 13.77 9.15
CA VAL A 197 10.27 12.31 9.14
C VAL A 197 8.92 11.95 9.71
N TYR A 198 8.42 10.79 9.33
CA TYR A 198 7.10 10.30 9.74
C TYR A 198 7.22 9.36 10.95
N SER A 199 6.27 9.39 11.87
CA SER A 199 6.11 8.36 12.90
C SER A 199 4.73 8.46 13.57
N ASN A 200 4.38 7.38 14.29
CA ASN A 200 3.26 7.38 15.22
C ASN A 200 3.61 8.08 16.54
N GLU A 201 2.69 8.10 17.49
CA GLU A 201 2.86 8.77 18.77
C GLU A 201 4.08 8.25 19.57
N ASN A 202 4.32 6.93 19.60
CA ASN A 202 5.43 6.36 20.36
C ASN A 202 6.79 6.78 19.78
N GLY A 203 6.92 6.77 18.44
CA GLY A 203 8.13 7.25 17.79
C GLY A 203 8.31 8.77 17.94
N ARG A 204 7.22 9.55 17.88
CA ARG A 204 7.24 10.99 18.14
C ARG A 204 7.77 11.29 19.56
N LEU A 205 7.28 10.60 20.57
CA LEU A 205 7.73 10.75 21.95
C LEU A 205 9.19 10.37 22.13
N ALA A 206 9.64 9.29 21.50
CA ALA A 206 11.04 8.86 21.54
C ALA A 206 11.95 9.90 20.86
N LEU A 207 11.59 10.42 19.68
CA LEU A 207 12.33 11.49 19.02
C LEU A 207 12.34 12.79 19.83
N ALA A 208 11.23 13.14 20.49
CA ALA A 208 11.16 14.27 21.38
C ALA A 208 12.13 14.15 22.58
N GLY A 209 12.28 12.93 23.13
CA GLY A 209 13.30 12.60 24.15
C GLY A 209 14.75 12.80 23.68
N MET A 210 14.99 12.76 22.35
CA MET A 210 16.28 13.05 21.71
C MET A 210 16.45 14.52 21.31
N GLY A 211 15.46 15.38 21.59
CA GLY A 211 15.49 16.81 21.27
C GLY A 211 14.71 17.21 20.00
N TYR A 212 14.10 16.28 19.27
CA TYR A 212 13.27 16.55 18.08
C TYR A 212 11.82 16.82 18.51
N THR A 213 11.54 17.99 19.07
CA THR A 213 10.24 18.32 19.71
C THR A 213 9.22 18.93 18.76
N ASN A 214 9.63 19.47 17.61
CA ASN A 214 8.72 20.11 16.67
C ASN A 214 8.03 19.05 15.79
N SER A 215 6.73 18.95 15.89
CA SER A 215 5.91 18.02 15.09
C SER A 215 4.60 18.65 14.66
N VAL A 216 4.08 18.19 13.53
CA VAL A 216 2.77 18.54 12.99
C VAL A 216 1.99 17.27 12.68
N VAL A 217 0.66 17.37 12.64
CA VAL A 217 -0.20 16.28 12.18
C VAL A 217 -0.52 16.53 10.72
N PRO A 218 -0.01 15.71 9.78
CA PRO A 218 -0.34 15.85 8.37
C PRO A 218 -1.76 15.36 8.09
N GLY A 219 -2.29 15.63 6.90
CA GLY A 219 -3.60 15.14 6.46
C GLY A 219 -3.73 13.62 6.46
N ALA A 220 -2.59 12.91 6.33
CA ALA A 220 -2.52 11.45 6.36
C ALA A 220 -2.55 10.82 7.77
N GLY A 221 -2.69 11.63 8.82
CA GLY A 221 -2.66 11.20 10.24
C GLY A 221 -1.25 10.93 10.77
N ASP A 222 -1.15 10.51 12.05
CA ASP A 222 0.09 10.40 12.82
C ASP A 222 0.90 11.71 12.84
N PHE A 223 2.23 11.69 12.78
CA PHE A 223 3.06 12.87 12.97
C PHE A 223 4.18 13.00 11.95
N ASP A 224 4.34 14.19 11.40
CA ASP A 224 5.56 14.64 10.76
C ASP A 224 6.40 15.39 11.79
N ILE A 225 7.60 14.90 12.06
CA ILE A 225 8.53 15.42 13.07
C ILE A 225 9.68 16.12 12.35
N ALA A 226 9.98 17.36 12.71
CA ALA A 226 11.10 18.11 12.16
C ALA A 226 12.41 17.38 12.43
N TYR A 227 13.08 16.96 11.37
CA TYR A 227 14.30 16.15 11.40
C TYR A 227 15.19 16.46 10.21
N ALA A 228 16.42 16.81 10.46
CA ALA A 228 17.44 16.99 9.43
C ALA A 228 18.42 15.82 9.46
N PRO A 229 18.48 14.99 8.40
CA PRO A 229 19.53 13.95 8.29
C PRO A 229 20.94 14.54 8.35
N LYS A 230 21.91 13.75 8.79
CA LYS A 230 23.33 14.12 8.68
C LYS A 230 23.74 14.20 7.20
N PRO A 231 24.81 14.93 6.89
CA PRO A 231 25.28 15.08 5.50
C PRO A 231 25.65 13.77 4.81
N SER A 232 26.04 12.75 5.57
CA SER A 232 26.39 11.42 5.05
C SER A 232 26.29 10.38 6.14
N TYR A 233 25.94 9.17 5.72
CA TYR A 233 25.94 7.93 6.53
C TYR A 233 26.64 6.83 5.75
N THR A 234 26.80 5.68 6.41
CA THR A 234 27.22 4.42 5.78
C THR A 234 26.16 3.35 6.03
N PHE A 235 26.25 2.26 5.28
CA PHE A 235 25.44 1.07 5.53
C PHE A 235 26.30 -0.18 5.62
N ALA A 236 25.80 -1.19 6.31
CA ALA A 236 26.34 -2.53 6.32
C ALA A 236 25.29 -3.51 5.84
N LEU A 237 25.60 -4.30 4.81
CA LEU A 237 24.76 -5.34 4.27
C LEU A 237 25.33 -6.70 4.71
N ASN A 238 24.59 -7.44 5.53
CA ASN A 238 24.92 -8.81 5.90
C ASN A 238 24.05 -9.77 5.06
N GLU A 239 24.67 -10.33 4.01
CA GLU A 239 23.96 -11.21 3.07
C GLU A 239 23.55 -12.54 3.70
N ALA A 240 24.37 -13.07 4.62
CA ALA A 240 24.08 -14.33 5.31
C ALA A 240 22.91 -14.21 6.27
N ALA A 241 22.86 -13.11 7.02
CA ALA A 241 21.78 -12.81 7.96
C ALA A 241 20.58 -12.13 7.28
N LYS A 242 20.73 -11.73 6.00
CA LYS A 242 19.73 -10.92 5.26
C LYS A 242 19.33 -9.66 6.02
N THR A 243 20.31 -8.88 6.45
CA THR A 243 20.06 -7.63 7.19
C THR A 243 20.79 -6.46 6.56
N ILE A 244 20.18 -5.28 6.66
CA ILE A 244 20.83 -4.00 6.37
C ILE A 244 20.81 -3.15 7.62
N THR A 245 21.97 -2.58 7.98
CA THR A 245 22.13 -1.67 9.12
C THR A 245 22.65 -0.33 8.62
N LEU A 246 22.01 0.75 9.05
CA LEU A 246 22.41 2.13 8.73
C LEU A 246 23.23 2.68 9.90
N SER A 247 24.29 3.45 9.60
CA SER A 247 25.14 4.02 10.65
C SER A 247 24.47 5.19 11.37
N ASP A 248 25.04 5.58 12.51
CA ASP A 248 24.73 6.81 13.22
C ASP A 248 23.25 7.05 13.56
N GLY A 249 22.50 5.97 13.74
CA GLY A 249 21.08 6.06 14.08
C GLY A 249 20.16 6.46 12.92
N ALA A 250 20.65 6.38 11.65
CA ALA A 250 19.80 6.60 10.49
C ALA A 250 18.68 5.54 10.37
N PHE A 251 17.60 5.93 9.72
CA PHE A 251 16.42 5.07 9.52
C PHE A 251 15.70 5.41 8.21
N PHE A 252 14.79 4.55 7.77
CA PHE A 252 14.06 4.72 6.50
C PHE A 252 12.83 5.62 6.63
N GLY A 253 13.02 6.89 7.04
CA GLY A 253 12.00 7.94 7.01
C GLY A 253 10.82 7.77 7.97
N HIS A 254 10.54 6.56 8.45
CA HIS A 254 9.60 6.25 9.53
C HIS A 254 10.41 5.79 10.74
N TYR A 255 10.23 6.46 11.89
CA TYR A 255 10.99 6.16 13.08
C TYR A 255 10.35 5.04 13.91
N ALA A 256 10.99 3.90 13.96
CA ALA A 256 10.63 2.74 14.77
C ALA A 256 11.68 2.41 15.85
N GLY A 257 12.63 3.33 16.12
CA GLY A 257 13.66 3.19 17.16
C GLY A 257 14.84 2.32 16.78
N THR A 258 14.98 1.88 15.53
CA THR A 258 16.06 1.00 15.07
C THR A 258 16.67 1.49 13.76
N SER A 259 17.93 1.11 13.53
CA SER A 259 18.67 1.31 12.27
C SER A 259 18.94 -0.01 11.56
N THR A 260 18.47 -1.14 12.09
CA THR A 260 18.70 -2.47 11.50
C THR A 260 17.40 -3.05 11.00
N TYR A 261 17.42 -3.55 9.76
CA TYR A 261 16.26 -4.06 9.07
C TYR A 261 16.55 -5.45 8.49
N GLU A 262 15.59 -6.36 8.61
CA GLU A 262 15.58 -7.65 7.92
C GLU A 262 15.19 -7.42 6.45
N ILE A 263 15.91 -8.04 5.53
CA ILE A 263 15.63 -8.01 4.09
C ILE A 263 14.75 -9.21 3.75
N ILE A 264 13.49 -8.94 3.44
CA ILE A 264 12.53 -9.96 2.97
C ILE A 264 12.78 -10.23 1.49
N SER A 265 12.89 -9.18 0.68
CA SER A 265 13.22 -9.23 -0.74
C SER A 265 14.10 -8.05 -1.12
N LEU A 266 15.11 -8.31 -1.95
CA LEU A 266 15.95 -7.27 -2.55
C LEU A 266 16.30 -7.68 -3.97
N THR A 267 15.76 -6.95 -4.93
CA THR A 267 15.97 -7.12 -6.36
C THR A 267 16.40 -5.80 -6.98
N GLU A 268 16.63 -5.77 -8.29
CA GLU A 268 16.89 -4.50 -8.99
C GLU A 268 15.70 -3.53 -8.91
N ASP A 269 14.49 -4.03 -8.70
CA ASP A 269 13.24 -3.28 -8.80
C ASP A 269 12.51 -3.08 -7.48
N GLU A 270 12.85 -3.85 -6.45
CA GLU A 270 12.17 -3.84 -5.16
C GLU A 270 13.15 -4.03 -4.02
N MET A 271 12.98 -3.23 -2.97
CA MET A 271 13.55 -3.47 -1.65
C MET A 271 12.40 -3.58 -0.64
N TYR A 272 12.10 -4.81 -0.19
CA TYR A 272 11.09 -5.09 0.82
C TYR A 272 11.78 -5.51 2.10
N ILE A 273 11.63 -4.70 3.15
CA ILE A 273 12.32 -4.85 4.43
C ILE A 273 11.34 -4.77 5.59
N LYS A 274 11.79 -5.29 6.73
CA LYS A 274 11.06 -5.29 8.00
C LYS A 274 11.96 -4.88 9.13
N CYS A 275 11.43 -4.22 10.15
CA CYS A 275 12.14 -4.04 11.41
C CYS A 275 11.29 -4.42 12.63
N ALA A 276 11.95 -4.82 13.71
CA ALA A 276 11.36 -4.88 15.04
C ALA A 276 11.39 -3.46 15.64
N SER A 277 10.24 -2.93 16.05
CA SER A 277 10.18 -1.65 16.73
C SER A 277 10.80 -1.75 18.11
N THR A 278 11.63 -0.78 18.50
CA THR A 278 12.13 -0.63 19.88
C THR A 278 11.36 0.41 20.68
N VAL A 279 10.49 1.17 20.01
CA VAL A 279 9.59 2.14 20.66
C VAL A 279 8.18 1.57 20.89
N GLU A 280 7.88 0.41 20.28
CA GLU A 280 6.63 -0.32 20.43
C GLU A 280 6.93 -1.81 20.58
N ASN A 281 6.96 -2.28 21.81
CA ASN A 281 7.33 -3.67 22.07
C ASN A 281 6.39 -4.66 21.37
N GLY A 282 6.96 -5.62 20.64
CA GLY A 282 6.23 -6.65 19.90
C GLY A 282 5.74 -6.24 18.51
N ASN A 283 5.89 -4.98 18.10
CA ASN A 283 5.51 -4.51 16.77
C ASN A 283 6.62 -4.74 15.75
N GLY A 284 6.22 -5.20 14.58
CA GLY A 284 7.01 -5.19 13.35
C GLY A 284 6.46 -4.14 12.39
N TRP A 285 7.37 -3.45 11.70
CA TRP A 285 7.04 -2.52 10.63
C TRP A 285 7.63 -3.01 9.32
N TRP A 286 6.84 -2.98 8.24
CA TRP A 286 7.20 -3.41 6.89
C TRP A 286 7.24 -2.21 5.97
N TYR A 287 8.25 -2.19 5.08
CA TYR A 287 8.50 -1.11 4.13
C TYR A 287 8.83 -1.69 2.78
N ARG A 288 8.16 -1.22 1.73
CA ARG A 288 8.50 -1.54 0.35
C ARG A 288 8.94 -0.29 -0.38
N PHE A 289 10.10 -0.37 -0.97
CA PHE A 289 10.73 0.68 -1.74
C PHE A 289 10.96 0.21 -3.16
N ILE A 290 10.91 1.15 -4.10
CA ILE A 290 11.25 0.96 -5.51
C ILE A 290 12.28 2.00 -5.93
N PRO A 291 13.03 1.77 -7.03
CA PRO A 291 13.88 2.79 -7.61
C PRO A 291 13.09 4.08 -7.91
N LYS A 292 13.68 5.22 -7.58
CA LYS A 292 13.01 6.53 -7.72
C LYS A 292 12.42 6.76 -9.11
N GLU A 293 13.16 6.36 -10.15
CA GLU A 293 12.76 6.48 -11.55
C GLU A 293 11.54 5.60 -11.92
N LYS A 294 11.23 4.59 -11.11
CA LYS A 294 10.05 3.72 -11.29
C LYS A 294 8.82 4.16 -10.50
N ASN A 295 8.98 5.14 -9.60
CA ASN A 295 7.86 5.66 -8.81
C ASN A 295 7.00 6.64 -9.63
N ILE A 296 6.35 6.10 -10.65
CA ILE A 296 5.49 6.84 -11.58
C ILE A 296 4.05 6.45 -11.32
N LYS A 297 3.18 7.45 -11.14
CA LYS A 297 1.75 7.19 -10.92
C LYS A 297 1.16 6.42 -12.11
N PRO A 298 0.55 5.24 -11.89
CA PRO A 298 -0.08 4.48 -12.94
C PRO A 298 -1.16 5.30 -13.65
N VAL A 299 -1.11 5.37 -14.96
CA VAL A 299 -2.16 5.97 -15.76
C VAL A 299 -3.31 4.97 -15.87
N VAL A 300 -4.41 5.25 -15.17
CA VAL A 300 -5.63 4.47 -15.31
C VAL A 300 -6.27 4.83 -16.65
N ILE A 301 -6.09 3.97 -17.64
CA ILE A 301 -6.79 4.11 -18.93
C ILE A 301 -8.20 3.59 -18.74
N ILE A 302 -9.17 4.51 -18.63
CA ILE A 302 -10.58 4.15 -18.62
C ILE A 302 -11.01 3.96 -20.09
N PRO A 303 -11.48 2.77 -20.51
CA PRO A 303 -11.78 2.50 -21.89
C PRO A 303 -13.00 3.29 -22.37
N LEU A 304 -12.99 3.74 -23.63
CA LEU A 304 -14.17 4.25 -24.31
C LEU A 304 -15.06 3.08 -24.73
N LYS A 305 -16.37 3.21 -24.48
CA LYS A 305 -17.37 2.19 -24.88
C LYS A 305 -18.66 2.86 -25.32
N ALA A 306 -19.26 2.31 -26.36
CA ALA A 306 -20.61 2.66 -26.84
C ALA A 306 -21.61 1.60 -26.35
N ILE A 307 -21.96 1.66 -25.06
CA ILE A 307 -22.97 0.76 -24.47
C ILE A 307 -24.32 1.42 -24.53
N ALA A 308 -25.24 0.82 -25.29
CA ALA A 308 -26.62 1.31 -25.40
C ALA A 308 -27.31 1.31 -24.04
N LEU A 309 -27.85 2.46 -23.65
CA LEU A 309 -28.66 2.64 -22.43
C LEU A 309 -30.11 2.88 -22.83
N ASN A 310 -31.02 2.09 -22.30
CA ASN A 310 -32.46 2.22 -22.56
C ASN A 310 -33.24 1.97 -21.29
N GLU A 311 -34.15 2.90 -20.94
CA GLU A 311 -35.03 2.76 -19.78
C GLU A 311 -36.46 3.18 -20.17
N ASP A 312 -37.39 2.25 -19.98
CA ASP A 312 -38.82 2.45 -20.32
C ASP A 312 -39.71 2.62 -19.09
N PHE A 313 -39.13 2.58 -17.90
CA PHE A 313 -39.82 2.72 -16.61
C PHE A 313 -41.02 1.77 -16.36
N GLU A 314 -41.22 0.77 -17.19
CA GLU A 314 -42.35 -0.18 -17.05
C GLU A 314 -42.08 -1.29 -16.01
N SER A 315 -40.83 -1.54 -15.69
CA SER A 315 -40.39 -2.63 -14.80
C SER A 315 -39.81 -2.11 -13.49
N ALA A 316 -40.18 -2.74 -12.38
CA ALA A 316 -39.57 -2.48 -11.07
C ALA A 316 -38.07 -2.88 -11.00
N THR A 317 -37.57 -3.58 -12.02
CA THR A 317 -36.14 -3.84 -12.19
C THR A 317 -35.65 -2.92 -13.30
N PRO A 318 -34.99 -1.77 -12.96
CA PRO A 318 -34.56 -0.80 -13.96
C PRO A 318 -33.41 -1.38 -14.82
N LYS A 319 -33.42 -1.05 -16.10
CA LYS A 319 -32.32 -1.30 -17.04
C LYS A 319 -31.23 -0.23 -16.90
N VAL A 320 -31.62 0.99 -16.52
CA VAL A 320 -30.74 2.10 -16.21
C VAL A 320 -31.13 2.68 -14.86
N THR A 321 -30.22 2.63 -13.89
CA THR A 321 -30.46 3.19 -12.55
C THR A 321 -30.01 4.63 -12.50
N PHE A 322 -30.94 5.55 -12.26
CA PHE A 322 -30.62 6.96 -12.02
C PHE A 322 -30.39 7.23 -10.54
N ALA A 323 -29.38 8.03 -10.25
CA ALA A 323 -29.21 8.66 -8.93
C ALA A 323 -29.85 10.06 -8.96
N TYR A 324 -30.10 10.60 -7.76
CA TYR A 324 -30.84 11.85 -7.57
C TYR A 324 -30.01 12.87 -6.80
N GLU A 325 -30.13 14.13 -7.17
CA GLU A 325 -29.54 15.26 -6.48
C GLU A 325 -30.60 16.33 -6.27
N ASP A 326 -30.81 16.76 -5.05
CA ASP A 326 -31.76 17.84 -4.67
C ASP A 326 -33.20 17.66 -5.17
N MET A 327 -33.63 16.42 -5.33
CA MET A 327 -34.99 16.10 -5.78
C MET A 327 -36.01 16.19 -4.64
N GLY A 328 -37.28 16.37 -4.96
CA GLY A 328 -38.38 16.29 -4.01
C GLY A 328 -38.69 14.88 -3.55
N SER A 329 -39.58 14.75 -2.57
CA SER A 329 -39.96 13.47 -1.95
C SER A 329 -40.95 12.64 -2.76
N LEU A 330 -41.57 13.23 -3.76
CA LEU A 330 -42.57 12.56 -4.63
C LEU A 330 -41.94 11.84 -5.84
N VAL A 331 -40.61 11.89 -5.99
CA VAL A 331 -39.95 11.17 -7.06
C VAL A 331 -40.33 9.69 -7.05
N ASP A 332 -40.86 9.23 -8.17
CA ASP A 332 -41.26 7.83 -8.35
C ASP A 332 -40.87 7.35 -9.76
N PRO A 333 -39.94 6.40 -9.91
CA PRO A 333 -39.52 5.90 -11.23
C PRO A 333 -40.59 4.98 -11.87
N TYR A 334 -41.67 4.65 -11.19
CA TYR A 334 -42.71 3.73 -11.67
C TYR A 334 -44.10 4.31 -11.51
N TYR A 335 -44.22 5.62 -11.59
CA TYR A 335 -45.48 6.32 -11.45
C TYR A 335 -46.46 5.94 -12.59
N SER A 336 -47.75 5.89 -12.31
CA SER A 336 -48.76 5.66 -13.36
C SER A 336 -48.76 6.81 -14.35
N ASN A 337 -48.72 6.51 -15.65
CA ASN A 337 -48.69 7.55 -16.69
C ASN A 337 -49.93 8.45 -16.57
N PRO A 338 -49.77 9.75 -16.31
CA PRO A 338 -50.92 10.66 -16.10
C PRO A 338 -51.69 10.97 -17.40
N ALA A 339 -51.08 10.71 -18.55
CA ALA A 339 -51.66 11.02 -19.86
C ALA A 339 -51.20 10.01 -20.93
N PRO A 340 -51.68 8.74 -20.90
CA PRO A 340 -51.25 7.72 -21.86
C PRO A 340 -51.83 7.95 -23.24
N LEU A 341 -51.42 9.02 -23.88
CA LEU A 341 -51.96 9.55 -25.17
C LEU A 341 -50.84 10.05 -26.10
N GLY A 342 -51.15 10.07 -27.38
CA GLY A 342 -50.25 10.65 -28.41
C GLY A 342 -49.02 9.79 -28.61
N VAL A 343 -47.82 10.39 -28.42
CA VAL A 343 -46.52 9.70 -28.64
C VAL A 343 -46.11 8.81 -27.48
N ASN A 344 -46.86 8.84 -26.36
CA ASN A 344 -46.59 7.99 -25.20
C ASN A 344 -47.84 7.32 -24.67
N THR A 345 -47.94 5.99 -24.85
CA THR A 345 -49.05 5.15 -24.38
C THR A 345 -48.61 4.14 -23.30
N SER A 346 -47.40 4.31 -22.73
CA SER A 346 -46.86 3.46 -21.68
C SER A 346 -47.72 3.49 -20.42
N GLY A 347 -47.71 2.42 -19.61
CA GLY A 347 -48.45 2.32 -18.37
C GLY A 347 -47.75 3.04 -17.20
N LYS A 348 -46.44 3.09 -17.24
CA LYS A 348 -45.59 3.69 -16.21
C LYS A 348 -44.65 4.72 -16.79
N VAL A 349 -44.25 5.66 -15.96
CA VAL A 349 -43.33 6.75 -16.32
C VAL A 349 -42.53 7.17 -15.07
N PHE A 350 -41.42 7.89 -15.27
CA PHE A 350 -40.68 8.51 -14.17
C PHE A 350 -41.39 9.82 -13.77
N LEU A 351 -41.84 9.92 -12.51
CA LEU A 351 -42.25 11.19 -11.91
C LEU A 351 -41.03 11.92 -11.39
N TYR A 352 -40.75 13.08 -11.97
CA TYR A 352 -39.67 13.98 -11.58
C TYR A 352 -40.23 15.14 -10.77
N GLU A 353 -39.86 15.25 -9.51
CA GLU A 353 -40.19 16.40 -8.67
C GLU A 353 -38.99 17.32 -8.54
N LYS A 354 -39.03 18.48 -9.19
CA LYS A 354 -38.10 19.57 -8.87
C LYS A 354 -38.48 20.12 -7.49
N SER A 355 -37.52 20.04 -6.54
CA SER A 355 -37.70 20.61 -5.20
C SER A 355 -37.53 22.14 -5.19
N ASP A 356 -37.55 22.72 -4.02
CA ASP A 356 -37.17 24.12 -3.76
C ASP A 356 -35.65 24.37 -3.80
N LYS A 357 -34.84 23.37 -4.15
CA LYS A 357 -33.40 23.50 -4.28
C LYS A 357 -33.01 24.03 -5.66
N PHE A 358 -31.79 24.56 -5.78
CA PHE A 358 -31.29 25.25 -6.98
C PHE A 358 -31.06 24.31 -8.15
N TYR A 359 -30.68 23.06 -7.83
CA TYR A 359 -30.31 22.06 -8.81
C TYR A 359 -31.26 20.93 -8.77
N SER A 360 -32.07 20.41 -9.01
CA SER A 360 -32.78 19.15 -8.97
C SER A 360 -32.39 18.34 -10.18
N ASN A 361 -31.62 17.30 -10.00
CA ASN A 361 -31.07 16.51 -11.09
C ASN A 361 -31.37 15.02 -10.93
N ILE A 362 -31.64 14.32 -12.03
CA ILE A 362 -31.43 12.89 -12.11
C ILE A 362 -30.20 12.62 -12.98
N PHE A 363 -29.41 11.62 -12.62
CA PHE A 363 -28.21 11.32 -13.38
C PHE A 363 -27.85 9.85 -13.40
N PHE A 364 -27.24 9.43 -14.51
CA PHE A 364 -26.59 8.14 -14.68
C PHE A 364 -25.08 8.33 -14.72
N THR A 365 -24.31 7.45 -14.09
CA THR A 365 -22.85 7.44 -14.19
C THR A 365 -22.37 6.06 -14.63
N ALA A 366 -21.57 6.01 -15.69
CA ALA A 366 -20.99 4.77 -16.19
C ALA A 366 -19.92 4.26 -15.23
N SER A 367 -19.90 2.95 -14.97
CA SER A 367 -18.91 2.33 -14.12
C SER A 367 -17.80 1.67 -14.94
N GLY A 368 -16.56 2.16 -14.79
CA GLY A 368 -15.38 1.56 -15.42
C GLY A 368 -15.25 1.80 -16.93
N TYR A 369 -15.98 2.78 -17.49
CA TYR A 369 -15.80 3.21 -18.88
C TYR A 369 -16.23 4.67 -19.06
N LYS A 370 -15.74 5.30 -20.13
CA LYS A 370 -16.21 6.59 -20.64
C LYS A 370 -17.04 6.37 -21.91
N PHE A 371 -17.93 7.31 -22.23
CA PHE A 371 -18.76 7.22 -23.43
C PHE A 371 -17.93 7.40 -24.70
N ASP A 372 -18.07 6.49 -25.64
CA ASP A 372 -17.55 6.67 -26.99
C ASP A 372 -18.57 7.49 -27.83
N LEU A 373 -18.41 8.80 -27.81
CA LEU A 373 -19.30 9.70 -28.51
C LEU A 373 -19.14 9.66 -30.05
N THR A 374 -18.13 8.98 -30.58
CA THR A 374 -18.03 8.73 -32.02
C THR A 374 -19.07 7.73 -32.50
N GLU A 375 -19.48 6.83 -31.62
CA GLU A 375 -20.42 5.76 -31.88
C GLU A 375 -21.79 5.99 -31.20
N GLN A 376 -21.83 6.73 -30.08
CA GLN A 376 -23.00 6.87 -29.20
C GLN A 376 -23.10 8.34 -28.73
N ASN A 377 -23.89 9.15 -29.41
CA ASN A 377 -23.91 10.60 -29.18
C ASN A 377 -25.31 11.23 -29.13
N LYS A 378 -26.39 10.42 -29.09
CA LYS A 378 -27.74 10.94 -29.02
C LYS A 378 -28.47 10.43 -27.79
N VAL A 379 -28.94 11.37 -26.97
CA VAL A 379 -29.89 11.09 -25.88
C VAL A 379 -31.27 11.41 -26.38
N SER A 380 -32.19 10.46 -26.31
CA SER A 380 -33.61 10.67 -26.62
C SER A 380 -34.45 10.36 -25.39
N ILE A 381 -35.50 11.15 -25.17
CA ILE A 381 -36.45 11.05 -24.07
C ILE A 381 -37.81 11.51 -24.49
N LYS A 382 -38.85 10.99 -23.86
CA LYS A 382 -40.20 11.58 -23.91
C LYS A 382 -40.44 12.38 -22.64
N VAL A 383 -41.02 13.56 -22.75
CA VAL A 383 -41.28 14.44 -21.61
C VAL A 383 -42.70 14.94 -21.62
N PHE A 384 -43.28 15.10 -20.42
CA PHE A 384 -44.59 15.72 -20.22
C PHE A 384 -44.46 16.82 -19.17
N LEU A 385 -44.91 18.02 -19.50
CA LEU A 385 -44.87 19.18 -18.63
C LEU A 385 -46.31 19.58 -18.29
N PRO A 386 -46.75 19.42 -17.07
CA PRO A 386 -48.13 19.81 -16.68
C PRO A 386 -48.31 21.33 -16.68
N SER A 387 -49.46 21.81 -17.15
CA SER A 387 -49.84 23.22 -17.07
C SER A 387 -50.17 23.71 -15.68
N TYR A 388 -50.40 22.81 -14.74
CA TYR A 388 -50.65 23.15 -13.32
C TYR A 388 -49.39 23.60 -12.56
N ASN A 389 -48.19 23.41 -13.11
CA ASN A 389 -46.97 23.99 -12.52
C ASN A 389 -47.03 25.52 -12.63
N ASP A 390 -46.53 26.24 -11.63
CA ASP A 390 -46.43 27.68 -11.68
C ASP A 390 -45.18 28.13 -12.45
N TYR A 391 -45.37 28.49 -13.71
CA TYR A 391 -44.30 29.00 -14.58
C TYR A 391 -44.23 30.56 -14.61
N THR A 392 -45.00 31.21 -13.78
CA THR A 392 -45.20 32.67 -13.84
C THR A 392 -44.64 33.41 -12.61
N THR A 393 -44.71 32.82 -11.43
CA THR A 393 -44.21 33.42 -10.19
C THR A 393 -42.70 33.34 -10.09
N ASP A 394 -42.10 34.43 -9.59
CA ASP A 394 -40.68 34.49 -9.29
C ASP A 394 -40.42 33.83 -7.90
N PHE A 395 -39.49 32.90 -7.87
CA PHE A 395 -38.93 32.26 -6.65
C PHE A 395 -37.41 32.50 -6.64
N PRO A 396 -36.99 33.78 -6.45
CA PRO A 396 -35.58 34.12 -6.54
C PRO A 396 -34.79 33.52 -5.36
N VAL A 397 -33.51 33.24 -5.63
CA VAL A 397 -32.53 32.89 -4.64
C VAL A 397 -31.50 34.02 -4.57
N ALA A 398 -30.97 34.32 -3.41
CA ALA A 398 -29.93 35.33 -3.28
C ALA A 398 -28.59 34.86 -3.89
N GLY A 399 -28.01 35.65 -4.77
CA GLY A 399 -26.69 35.37 -5.38
C GLY A 399 -26.52 36.00 -6.77
N ASP A 400 -25.30 36.37 -7.13
CA ASP A 400 -24.98 37.06 -8.40
C ASP A 400 -25.00 36.12 -9.62
N TRP A 401 -25.06 34.79 -9.43
CA TRP A 401 -25.06 33.78 -10.47
C TRP A 401 -26.46 33.38 -10.98
N ILE A 402 -27.53 33.97 -10.39
CA ILE A 402 -28.89 33.62 -10.71
C ILE A 402 -29.32 34.18 -12.05
N THR A 403 -29.54 33.29 -13.02
CA THR A 403 -30.00 33.66 -14.37
C THR A 403 -31.50 33.46 -14.60
N ASN A 404 -32.14 32.66 -13.73
CA ASN A 404 -33.54 32.31 -13.81
C ASN A 404 -34.22 32.49 -12.45
N ALA A 405 -35.28 33.28 -12.36
CA ALA A 405 -36.07 33.41 -11.14
C ALA A 405 -37.31 32.49 -11.13
N LYS A 406 -37.69 31.92 -12.27
CA LYS A 406 -38.92 31.19 -12.50
C LYS A 406 -38.65 29.74 -12.91
N LEU A 407 -39.61 28.88 -12.59
CA LEU A 407 -39.69 27.59 -13.25
C LEU A 407 -39.85 27.76 -14.75
N LYS A 408 -39.07 27.02 -15.54
CA LYS A 408 -39.10 27.12 -17.02
C LYS A 408 -39.73 25.85 -17.62
N ARG A 409 -40.42 26.04 -18.75
CA ARG A 409 -40.90 24.92 -19.56
C ARG A 409 -39.75 24.38 -20.42
N GLN A 410 -38.76 23.79 -19.77
CA GLN A 410 -37.56 23.30 -20.43
C GLN A 410 -37.06 22.01 -19.77
N VAL A 411 -36.25 21.29 -20.55
CA VAL A 411 -35.39 20.20 -20.06
C VAL A 411 -33.99 20.37 -20.64
N ALA A 412 -33.01 20.15 -19.83
CA ALA A 412 -31.59 20.09 -20.19
C ALA A 412 -31.06 18.67 -20.04
N VAL A 413 -30.21 18.25 -20.98
CA VAL A 413 -29.36 17.07 -20.86
C VAL A 413 -27.91 17.51 -20.92
N LYS A 414 -27.12 17.02 -19.93
CA LYS A 414 -25.70 17.40 -19.78
C LYS A 414 -24.84 16.14 -19.78
N LEU A 415 -23.71 16.16 -20.49
CA LEU A 415 -22.67 15.15 -20.37
C LEU A 415 -21.55 15.73 -19.53
N GLN A 416 -21.04 14.97 -18.55
CA GLN A 416 -20.04 15.42 -17.57
C GLN A 416 -18.96 14.36 -17.35
N ASP A 417 -17.79 14.78 -16.87
CA ASP A 417 -16.72 13.93 -16.33
C ASP A 417 -16.90 13.75 -14.82
N SER A 418 -17.37 12.58 -14.40
CA SER A 418 -17.61 12.28 -12.99
C SER A 418 -16.34 12.23 -12.14
N SER A 419 -15.15 12.07 -12.77
CA SER A 419 -13.87 12.05 -12.06
C SER A 419 -13.55 13.36 -11.34
N LYS A 420 -14.25 14.45 -11.71
CA LYS A 420 -14.12 15.77 -11.07
C LYS A 420 -14.99 15.92 -9.82
N GLY A 421 -15.71 14.87 -9.41
CA GLY A 421 -16.55 14.90 -8.21
C GLY A 421 -17.54 16.07 -8.23
N GLY A 422 -17.60 16.87 -7.16
CA GLY A 422 -18.49 18.04 -7.05
C GLY A 422 -18.25 19.12 -8.12
N ASN A 423 -17.11 19.07 -8.82
CA ASN A 423 -16.77 20.01 -9.93
C ASN A 423 -17.08 19.43 -11.30
N ALA A 424 -17.77 18.31 -11.43
CA ALA A 424 -18.10 17.69 -12.73
C ALA A 424 -18.85 18.63 -13.66
N TRP A 425 -19.65 19.53 -13.13
CA TRP A 425 -20.39 20.56 -13.88
C TRP A 425 -19.48 21.50 -14.70
N GLN A 426 -18.23 21.71 -14.29
CA GLN A 426 -17.26 22.55 -15.03
C GLN A 426 -16.80 21.90 -16.34
N THR A 427 -17.03 20.61 -16.51
CA THR A 427 -16.62 19.84 -17.70
C THR A 427 -17.74 19.73 -18.73
N GLN A 428 -18.97 20.12 -18.37
CA GLN A 428 -20.18 19.73 -19.09
C GLN A 428 -20.31 20.30 -20.49
N THR A 429 -20.91 19.47 -21.34
CA THR A 429 -21.64 19.96 -22.52
C THR A 429 -23.11 19.81 -22.21
N GLU A 430 -23.85 20.94 -22.31
CA GLU A 430 -25.28 21.03 -22.05
C GLU A 430 -26.05 21.33 -23.30
N ILE A 431 -27.17 20.63 -23.51
CA ILE A 431 -28.14 20.94 -24.54
C ILE A 431 -29.48 21.18 -23.87
N VAL A 432 -30.08 22.35 -24.10
CA VAL A 432 -31.37 22.75 -23.54
C VAL A 432 -32.44 22.75 -24.62
N LYS A 433 -33.61 22.17 -24.33
CA LYS A 433 -34.84 22.30 -25.09
C LYS A 433 -35.81 23.14 -24.26
N ALA A 434 -36.07 24.37 -24.71
CA ALA A 434 -36.87 25.35 -24.00
C ALA A 434 -38.22 25.61 -24.72
N ASP A 435 -39.08 26.39 -24.07
CA ASP A 435 -40.43 26.80 -24.57
C ASP A 435 -41.32 25.60 -24.92
N LEU A 436 -41.18 24.50 -24.20
CA LEU A 436 -41.91 23.29 -24.44
C LEU A 436 -43.39 23.50 -24.15
N ALA A 437 -44.24 22.86 -24.95
CA ALA A 437 -45.69 22.91 -24.76
C ALA A 437 -46.09 22.05 -23.53
N THR A 438 -47.13 22.48 -22.80
CA THR A 438 -47.71 21.78 -21.68
C THR A 438 -48.79 20.78 -22.11
N ASP A 439 -49.15 19.87 -21.19
CA ASP A 439 -50.26 18.92 -21.25
C ASP A 439 -50.23 17.96 -22.45
N LYS A 440 -49.05 17.71 -22.97
CA LYS A 440 -48.82 16.68 -23.98
C LYS A 440 -47.43 16.08 -23.89
N TRP A 441 -47.32 14.82 -24.28
CA TRP A 441 -46.03 14.16 -24.43
C TRP A 441 -45.31 14.71 -25.66
N ILE A 442 -43.99 14.95 -25.49
CA ILE A 442 -43.07 15.46 -26.55
C ILE A 442 -41.88 14.53 -26.57
N GLU A 443 -41.52 14.02 -27.74
CA GLU A 443 -40.28 13.27 -27.92
C GLU A 443 -39.15 14.27 -28.29
N LEU A 444 -38.04 14.16 -27.58
CA LEU A 444 -36.90 15.07 -27.70
C LEU A 444 -35.63 14.29 -27.95
N THR A 445 -34.77 14.82 -28.81
CA THR A 445 -33.42 14.29 -29.03
C THR A 445 -32.39 15.38 -28.75
N PHE A 446 -31.35 15.00 -28.04
CA PHE A 446 -30.18 15.84 -27.68
C PHE A 446 -28.98 15.27 -28.41
N ASP A 447 -28.47 15.97 -29.42
CA ASP A 447 -27.41 15.51 -30.32
C ASP A 447 -26.06 16.09 -29.88
N PHE A 448 -25.21 15.25 -29.30
CA PHE A 448 -23.84 15.57 -28.84
C PHE A 448 -22.77 15.30 -29.91
N SER A 449 -23.13 15.08 -31.17
CA SER A 449 -22.16 14.82 -32.26
C SER A 449 -21.11 15.92 -32.44
N THR A 450 -21.43 17.16 -32.06
CA THR A 450 -20.49 18.29 -32.12
C THR A 450 -19.32 18.19 -31.14
N VAL A 451 -19.44 17.32 -30.12
CA VAL A 451 -18.41 17.04 -29.10
C VAL A 451 -17.95 15.57 -29.11
N SER A 452 -18.13 14.91 -30.26
CA SER A 452 -17.76 13.49 -30.43
C SER A 452 -16.26 13.19 -30.21
N ASN A 453 -15.40 14.21 -30.25
CA ASN A 453 -13.98 14.11 -29.93
C ASN A 453 -13.68 14.11 -28.44
N ARG A 454 -14.64 14.34 -27.54
CA ARG A 454 -14.48 14.27 -26.09
C ARG A 454 -14.42 12.82 -25.65
N GLN A 455 -13.46 12.51 -24.77
CA GLN A 455 -13.19 11.15 -24.28
C GLN A 455 -13.28 11.06 -22.75
N ASP A 456 -13.75 12.10 -22.11
CA ASP A 456 -13.77 12.25 -20.66
C ASP A 456 -15.17 12.10 -20.05
N TYR A 457 -16.23 12.06 -20.85
CA TYR A 457 -17.59 11.96 -20.34
C TYR A 457 -17.96 10.53 -19.92
N ASP A 458 -18.59 10.43 -18.76
CA ASP A 458 -19.14 9.19 -18.21
C ASP A 458 -20.44 9.41 -17.41
N LYS A 459 -20.92 10.67 -17.31
CA LYS A 459 -22.12 11.03 -16.55
C LYS A 459 -23.10 11.75 -17.46
N ILE A 460 -24.36 11.30 -17.43
CA ILE A 460 -25.50 11.95 -18.09
C ILE A 460 -26.37 12.56 -17.00
N VAL A 461 -26.66 13.84 -17.09
CA VAL A 461 -27.57 14.56 -16.18
C VAL A 461 -28.79 15.01 -16.94
N ILE A 462 -29.99 14.82 -16.39
CA ILE A 462 -31.27 15.33 -16.90
C ILE A 462 -31.85 16.26 -15.86
N GLN A 463 -32.21 17.48 -16.31
CA GLN A 463 -32.71 18.53 -15.43
C GLN A 463 -33.93 19.21 -16.06
N PHE A 464 -35.04 19.25 -15.34
CA PHE A 464 -36.23 20.00 -15.75
C PHE A 464 -36.31 21.34 -15.03
N GLY A 465 -37.02 22.28 -15.64
CA GLY A 465 -37.43 23.54 -15.02
C GLY A 465 -36.37 24.63 -14.96
N ALA A 466 -35.17 24.40 -15.46
CA ALA A 466 -33.96 25.22 -15.30
C ALA A 466 -33.34 25.08 -13.86
N GLU A 467 -32.26 25.81 -13.67
CA GLU A 467 -31.51 25.84 -12.38
C GLU A 467 -31.42 27.27 -11.84
N GLY A 468 -31.04 27.41 -10.57
CA GLY A 468 -30.74 28.69 -9.96
C GLY A 468 -31.96 29.36 -9.31
N HIS A 469 -33.09 28.69 -9.15
CA HIS A 469 -34.28 29.21 -8.49
C HIS A 469 -34.91 28.17 -7.55
N ALA A 470 -35.75 28.63 -6.62
CA ALA A 470 -36.43 27.78 -5.64
C ALA A 470 -37.87 27.39 -6.04
N ALA A 471 -38.27 27.60 -7.29
CA ALA A 471 -39.62 27.20 -7.75
C ALA A 471 -39.73 25.68 -7.88
N PRO A 472 -40.66 25.03 -7.15
CA PRO A 472 -40.93 23.61 -7.28
C PRO A 472 -41.75 23.29 -8.54
N GLY A 473 -41.69 22.03 -8.98
CA GLY A 473 -42.53 21.60 -10.12
C GLY A 473 -42.51 20.10 -10.32
N ILE A 474 -43.58 19.58 -10.94
CA ILE A 474 -43.75 18.17 -11.29
C ILE A 474 -43.58 18.03 -12.81
N PHE A 475 -42.80 17.06 -13.21
CA PHE A 475 -42.58 16.71 -14.62
C PHE A 475 -42.62 15.19 -14.77
N PHE A 476 -42.75 14.72 -15.99
CA PHE A 476 -42.73 13.28 -16.25
C PHE A 476 -41.75 13.00 -17.40
N LEU A 477 -41.02 11.92 -17.27
CA LEU A 477 -39.98 11.43 -18.19
C LEU A 477 -40.30 9.99 -18.56
N ASP A 478 -40.09 9.63 -19.82
CA ASP A 478 -40.26 8.26 -20.29
C ASP A 478 -39.31 7.95 -21.45
N ASN A 479 -39.15 6.66 -21.74
CA ASN A 479 -38.37 6.14 -22.87
C ASN A 479 -36.99 6.78 -23.01
N PHE A 480 -36.22 6.84 -21.91
CA PHE A 480 -34.83 7.28 -21.97
C PHE A 480 -34.02 6.33 -22.85
N SER A 481 -33.27 6.90 -23.75
CA SER A 481 -32.27 6.15 -24.52
C SER A 481 -31.02 6.98 -24.77
N PHE A 482 -29.86 6.32 -24.72
CA PHE A 482 -28.59 6.87 -25.17
C PHE A 482 -27.97 5.87 -26.13
N ASN A 483 -28.03 6.19 -27.41
CA ASN A 483 -27.72 5.27 -28.49
C ASN A 483 -26.97 5.99 -29.61
N LYS A 484 -26.68 5.26 -30.69
CA LYS A 484 -26.10 5.81 -31.92
C LYS A 484 -27.00 6.82 -32.59
#